data_312d8d54761c75c110d07f2563ba529a
#
_entry.id   312d8d54761c75c110d07f2563ba529a
#
_cell.length_a   1.000
_cell.length_b   1.000
_cell.length_c   1.000
_cell.angle_alpha   90.00
_cell.angle_beta   90.00
_cell.angle_gamma   90.00
#
_symmetry.space_group_name_H-M   'P 1'
#
loop_
_entity.id
_entity.type
_entity.pdbx_description
1 polymer ?
#
loop_
_entity_poly.entity_id
_entity_poly.type
_entity_poly.pdbx_seq_one_letter_code
_entity_poly.pdbx_strand_id
1 'polypeptide(L)'
;MVGLPATVANGTNRIGVLFQNGVAMWRFRQEGLDGLRGAAPVLLPVLIGSVIGAEVASRLSAEAFRQVFGVAMITLLYPMLRKTPKREIADETPRSRWLNALIFFGIGLYGGALQAGVGLFLIAALARSGLDLVRANAIKVVIIGALTIVAVPVFILHDQVDWGPASALVVGFALGGELGARAAVLGGERLIR
;
A
#
# COMPACT_ATOMS: atom_id res chain seq x y z
N MET A 1 -11.30 -1.06 -16.04
CA MET A 1 -10.43 -2.20 -16.47
C MET A 1 -11.25 -3.46 -16.80
N VAL A 2 -12.47 -3.27 -17.24
CA VAL A 2 -13.34 -4.37 -17.70
C VAL A 2 -12.75 -4.93 -18.99
N GLY A 3 -12.54 -6.25 -19.04
CA GLY A 3 -11.98 -6.94 -20.20
C GLY A 3 -10.47 -7.21 -20.20
N LEU A 4 -9.70 -6.66 -19.25
CA LEU A 4 -8.29 -7.01 -19.09
C LEU A 4 -8.10 -8.30 -18.31
N PRO A 5 -7.11 -9.13 -18.65
CA PRO A 5 -6.67 -10.22 -17.77
C PRO A 5 -6.33 -9.68 -16.37
N ALA A 6 -6.62 -10.46 -15.32
CA ALA A 6 -6.50 -9.99 -13.94
C ALA A 6 -5.07 -9.56 -13.57
N THR A 7 -4.05 -10.24 -14.10
CA THR A 7 -2.63 -9.88 -13.93
C THR A 7 -2.30 -8.54 -14.59
N VAL A 8 -2.78 -8.32 -15.82
CA VAL A 8 -2.60 -7.04 -16.55
C VAL A 8 -3.32 -5.91 -15.84
N ALA A 9 -4.55 -6.15 -15.35
CA ALA A 9 -5.29 -5.16 -14.57
C ALA A 9 -4.54 -4.77 -13.28
N ASN A 10 -3.91 -5.74 -12.59
CA ASN A 10 -3.09 -5.49 -11.42
C ASN A 10 -1.84 -4.65 -11.73
N GLY A 11 -1.09 -5.00 -12.77
CA GLY A 11 0.10 -4.25 -13.19
C GLY A 11 -0.26 -2.81 -13.64
N THR A 12 -1.29 -2.67 -14.48
CA THR A 12 -1.79 -1.39 -14.96
C THR A 12 -2.22 -0.45 -13.83
N ASN A 13 -2.94 -0.98 -12.83
CA ASN A 13 -3.38 -0.21 -11.67
C ASN A 13 -2.21 0.38 -10.88
N ARG A 14 -1.06 -0.30 -10.84
CA ARG A 14 0.12 0.17 -10.11
C ARG A 14 0.69 1.47 -10.64
N ILE A 15 0.56 1.72 -11.94
CA ILE A 15 0.97 2.99 -12.53
C ILE A 15 0.17 4.14 -11.90
N GLY A 16 -1.15 4.01 -11.83
CA GLY A 16 -1.98 5.01 -11.15
C GLY A 16 -1.64 5.18 -9.66
N VAL A 17 -1.47 4.05 -8.94
CA VAL A 17 -1.12 4.08 -7.50
C VAL A 17 0.24 4.73 -7.26
N LEU A 18 1.21 4.55 -8.15
CA LEU A 18 2.52 5.20 -8.06
C LEU A 18 2.37 6.73 -8.09
N PHE A 19 1.63 7.26 -9.06
CA PHE A 19 1.36 8.69 -9.15
C PHE A 19 0.54 9.22 -7.99
N GLN A 20 -0.50 8.48 -7.56
CA GLN A 20 -1.28 8.81 -6.36
C GLN A 20 -0.40 9.02 -5.13
N ASN A 21 0.49 8.05 -4.85
CA ASN A 21 1.36 8.14 -3.68
C ASN A 21 2.45 9.20 -3.85
N GLY A 22 2.96 9.42 -5.06
CA GLY A 22 3.89 10.52 -5.35
C GLY A 22 3.29 11.88 -5.03
N VAL A 23 2.08 12.15 -5.52
CA VAL A 23 1.35 13.41 -5.27
C VAL A 23 0.99 13.54 -3.79
N ALA A 24 0.48 12.47 -3.16
CA ALA A 24 0.13 12.49 -1.75
C ALA A 24 1.36 12.73 -0.85
N MET A 25 2.50 12.10 -1.17
CA MET A 25 3.77 12.31 -0.45
C MET A 25 4.26 13.76 -0.57
N TRP A 26 4.18 14.33 -1.78
CA TRP A 26 4.52 15.72 -2.01
C TRP A 26 3.62 16.66 -1.18
N ARG A 27 2.31 16.39 -1.14
CA ARG A 27 1.36 17.17 -0.35
C ARG A 27 1.62 17.08 1.14
N PHE A 28 1.81 15.87 1.70
CA PHE A 28 2.16 15.71 3.11
C PHE A 28 3.45 16.47 3.48
N ARG A 29 4.44 16.44 2.59
CA ARG A 29 5.68 17.17 2.82
C ARG A 29 5.48 18.69 2.87
N GLN A 30 4.60 19.27 2.04
CA GLN A 30 4.23 20.68 2.09
C GLN A 30 3.59 21.07 3.43
N GLU A 31 2.86 20.14 4.04
CA GLU A 31 2.24 20.32 5.35
C GLU A 31 3.20 20.02 6.53
N GLY A 32 4.50 19.86 6.25
CA GLY A 32 5.52 19.60 7.27
C GLY A 32 5.54 18.14 7.79
N LEU A 33 4.81 17.22 7.15
CA LEU A 33 4.72 15.82 7.52
C LEU A 33 5.70 14.98 6.67
N ASP A 34 6.90 14.79 7.19
CA ASP A 34 7.91 13.94 6.52
C ASP A 34 7.72 12.48 6.90
N GLY A 35 7.03 11.73 6.04
CA GLY A 35 6.84 10.30 6.21
C GLY A 35 8.11 9.47 5.94
N LEU A 36 9.12 10.02 5.25
CA LEU A 36 10.30 9.27 4.82
C LEU A 36 11.14 8.80 6.01
N ARG A 37 11.36 9.68 6.99
CA ARG A 37 12.12 9.32 8.21
C ARG A 37 11.46 8.20 8.98
N GLY A 38 10.12 8.21 9.07
CA GLY A 38 9.37 7.16 9.74
C GLY A 38 9.32 5.85 8.93
N ALA A 39 9.38 5.91 7.61
CA ALA A 39 9.41 4.74 6.73
C ALA A 39 10.80 4.08 6.67
N ALA A 40 11.88 4.85 6.77
CA ALA A 40 13.26 4.41 6.52
C ALA A 40 13.63 3.07 7.23
N PRO A 41 13.29 2.84 8.52
CA PRO A 41 13.68 1.62 9.21
C PRO A 41 13.05 0.33 8.65
N VAL A 42 11.94 0.46 7.92
CA VAL A 42 11.16 -0.67 7.39
C VAL A 42 11.20 -0.79 5.87
N LEU A 43 11.81 0.18 5.17
CA LEU A 43 11.86 0.18 3.72
C LEU A 43 12.56 -1.06 3.15
N LEU A 44 13.74 -1.43 3.67
CA LEU A 44 14.51 -2.53 3.12
C LEU A 44 13.73 -3.85 3.09
N PRO A 45 13.17 -4.34 4.21
CA PRO A 45 12.38 -5.57 4.19
C PRO A 45 11.11 -5.45 3.32
N VAL A 46 10.46 -4.28 3.28
CA VAL A 46 9.32 -4.04 2.41
C VAL A 46 9.70 -4.14 0.93
N LEU A 47 10.80 -3.53 0.52
CA LEU A 47 11.25 -3.52 -0.88
C LEU A 47 11.61 -4.93 -1.35
N ILE A 48 12.38 -5.68 -0.55
CA ILE A 48 12.73 -7.08 -0.85
C ILE A 48 11.45 -7.92 -0.99
N GLY A 49 10.54 -7.84 -0.01
CA GLY A 49 9.26 -8.53 -0.08
C GLY A 49 8.46 -8.15 -1.32
N SER A 50 8.43 -6.85 -1.68
CA SER A 50 7.67 -6.36 -2.82
C SER A 50 8.18 -6.89 -4.16
N VAL A 51 9.49 -6.94 -4.36
CA VAL A 51 10.06 -7.52 -5.58
C VAL A 51 9.70 -8.99 -5.71
N ILE A 52 9.87 -9.76 -4.63
CA ILE A 52 9.52 -11.19 -4.61
C ILE A 52 8.02 -11.38 -4.84
N GLY A 53 7.17 -10.59 -4.19
CA GLY A 53 5.72 -10.66 -4.35
C GLY A 53 5.27 -10.31 -5.77
N ALA A 54 5.84 -9.28 -6.37
CA ALA A 54 5.55 -8.89 -7.75
C ALA A 54 5.97 -9.99 -8.73
N GLU A 55 7.15 -10.59 -8.55
CA GLU A 55 7.66 -11.67 -9.38
C GLU A 55 6.78 -12.92 -9.29
N VAL A 56 6.38 -13.31 -8.08
CA VAL A 56 5.43 -14.43 -7.90
C VAL A 56 4.11 -14.15 -8.58
N ALA A 57 3.54 -12.96 -8.38
CA ALA A 57 2.25 -12.59 -8.96
C ALA A 57 2.29 -12.49 -10.49
N SER A 58 3.39 -11.98 -11.05
CA SER A 58 3.54 -11.85 -12.52
C SER A 58 3.62 -13.20 -13.25
N ARG A 59 4.04 -14.27 -12.55
CA ARG A 59 4.13 -15.63 -13.11
C ARG A 59 2.83 -16.43 -12.98
N LEU A 60 1.84 -15.94 -12.24
CA LEU A 60 0.55 -16.61 -12.12
C LEU A 60 -0.24 -16.48 -13.43
N SER A 61 -1.01 -17.55 -13.75
CA SER A 61 -2.05 -17.42 -14.75
C SER A 61 -3.12 -16.42 -14.29
N ALA A 62 -3.83 -15.78 -15.23
CA ALA A 62 -4.89 -14.82 -14.89
C ALA A 62 -5.98 -15.44 -14.00
N GLU A 63 -6.27 -16.74 -14.20
CA GLU A 63 -7.21 -17.48 -13.38
C GLU A 63 -6.69 -17.70 -11.95
N ALA A 64 -5.46 -18.19 -11.80
CA ALA A 64 -4.84 -18.40 -10.49
C ALA A 64 -4.72 -17.07 -9.73
N PHE A 65 -4.32 -16.00 -10.41
CA PHE A 65 -4.26 -14.67 -9.80
C PHE A 65 -5.64 -14.21 -9.31
N ARG A 66 -6.70 -14.40 -10.11
CA ARG A 66 -8.08 -14.03 -9.73
C ARG A 66 -8.54 -14.79 -8.49
N GLN A 67 -8.23 -16.08 -8.38
CA GLN A 67 -8.56 -16.88 -7.20
C GLN A 67 -7.81 -16.39 -5.95
N VAL A 68 -6.49 -16.22 -6.05
CA VAL A 68 -5.66 -15.70 -4.95
C VAL A 68 -6.14 -14.31 -4.51
N PHE A 69 -6.41 -13.44 -5.47
CA PHE A 69 -6.93 -12.10 -5.20
C PHE A 69 -8.30 -12.15 -4.50
N GLY A 70 -9.21 -12.99 -4.98
CA GLY A 70 -10.55 -13.18 -4.39
C GLY A 70 -10.47 -13.65 -2.93
N VAL A 71 -9.65 -14.67 -2.66
CA VAL A 71 -9.42 -15.19 -1.30
C VAL A 71 -8.82 -14.08 -0.41
N ALA A 72 -7.83 -13.34 -0.92
CA ALA A 72 -7.23 -12.24 -0.18
C ALA A 72 -8.26 -11.14 0.16
N MET A 73 -9.14 -10.77 -0.78
CA MET A 73 -10.18 -9.77 -0.54
C MET A 73 -11.21 -10.23 0.50
N ILE A 74 -11.65 -11.50 0.44
CA ILE A 74 -12.56 -12.07 1.44
C ILE A 74 -11.90 -12.07 2.83
N THR A 75 -10.62 -12.46 2.89
CA THR A 75 -9.85 -12.47 4.15
C THR A 75 -9.71 -11.08 4.74
N LEU A 76 -9.50 -10.05 3.91
CA LEU A 76 -9.44 -8.65 4.34
C LEU A 76 -10.79 -8.11 4.81
N LEU A 77 -11.89 -8.56 4.21
CA LEU A 77 -13.22 -8.12 4.58
C LEU A 77 -13.60 -8.58 6.00
N TYR A 78 -13.15 -9.78 6.40
CA TYR A 78 -13.49 -10.36 7.69
C TYR A 78 -13.17 -9.48 8.91
N PRO A 79 -11.94 -8.96 9.09
CA PRO A 79 -11.63 -8.05 10.19
C PRO A 79 -12.35 -6.70 10.08
N MET A 80 -12.68 -6.23 8.87
CA MET A 80 -13.42 -4.99 8.68
C MET A 80 -14.88 -5.08 9.12
N LEU A 81 -15.50 -6.25 8.98
CA LEU A 81 -16.88 -6.50 9.41
C LEU A 81 -17.00 -6.75 10.92
N ARG A 82 -15.90 -7.17 11.57
CA ARG A 82 -15.88 -7.31 13.02
C ARG A 82 -15.62 -5.94 13.65
N LYS A 83 -16.52 -5.48 14.51
CA LYS A 83 -16.25 -4.33 15.39
C LYS A 83 -14.98 -4.65 16.18
N THR A 84 -13.87 -4.03 15.81
CA THR A 84 -12.64 -4.13 16.60
C THR A 84 -12.94 -3.46 17.95
N PRO A 85 -12.82 -4.16 19.08
CA PRO A 85 -12.93 -3.50 20.37
C PRO A 85 -11.90 -2.36 20.40
N LYS A 86 -12.28 -1.20 20.97
CA LYS A 86 -11.34 -0.11 21.22
C LYS A 86 -10.14 -0.72 21.93
N ARG A 87 -9.04 -0.86 21.17
CA ARG A 87 -7.82 -1.42 21.71
C ARG A 87 -7.27 -0.36 22.65
N GLU A 88 -7.40 -0.58 23.94
CA GLU A 88 -6.59 0.12 24.92
C GLU A 88 -5.15 0.02 24.45
N ILE A 89 -4.42 1.13 24.55
CA ILE A 89 -3.01 1.23 24.19
C ILE A 89 -2.32 0.08 24.94
N ALA A 90 -2.14 -1.04 24.27
CA ALA A 90 -1.54 -2.22 24.91
C ALA A 90 -0.11 -1.86 25.22
N ASP A 91 0.32 -2.20 26.45
CA ASP A 91 1.69 -2.10 26.92
C ASP A 91 2.67 -2.37 25.79
N GLU A 92 3.41 -1.32 25.42
CA GLU A 92 4.36 -1.35 24.32
C GLU A 92 5.62 -2.12 24.75
N THR A 93 5.53 -3.43 24.77
CA THR A 93 6.78 -4.21 24.74
C THR A 93 7.41 -4.01 23.37
N PRO A 94 8.61 -3.42 23.29
CA PRO A 94 9.29 -3.18 22.02
C PRO A 94 9.46 -4.50 21.28
N ARG A 95 8.88 -4.59 20.08
CA ARG A 95 9.05 -5.79 19.25
C ARG A 95 10.52 -5.96 18.89
N SER A 96 10.97 -7.21 18.89
CA SER A 96 12.27 -7.57 18.33
C SER A 96 12.41 -6.99 16.91
N ARG A 97 13.59 -6.44 16.61
CA ARG A 97 13.90 -5.88 15.27
C ARG A 97 13.64 -6.90 14.14
N TRP A 98 13.93 -8.16 14.41
CA TRP A 98 13.69 -9.27 13.48
C TRP A 98 12.21 -9.52 13.22
N LEU A 99 11.40 -9.53 14.28
CA LEU A 99 9.96 -9.72 14.12
C LEU A 99 9.33 -8.56 13.35
N ASN A 100 9.80 -7.34 13.60
CA ASN A 100 9.35 -6.17 12.87
C ASN A 100 9.75 -6.26 11.38
N ALA A 101 11.00 -6.63 11.10
CA ALA A 101 11.47 -6.83 9.73
C ALA A 101 10.66 -7.91 8.99
N LEU A 102 10.34 -9.03 9.67
CA LEU A 102 9.54 -10.10 9.09
C LEU A 102 8.10 -9.66 8.77
N ILE A 103 7.48 -8.89 9.66
CA ILE A 103 6.14 -8.33 9.43
C ILE A 103 6.15 -7.41 8.21
N PHE A 104 7.10 -6.48 8.13
CA PHE A 104 7.18 -5.55 7.00
C PHE A 104 7.62 -6.22 5.70
N PHE A 105 8.43 -7.28 5.75
CA PHE A 105 8.69 -8.14 4.60
C PHE A 105 7.40 -8.81 4.10
N GLY A 106 6.60 -9.39 4.98
CA GLY A 106 5.30 -9.99 4.63
C GLY A 106 4.32 -8.96 4.04
N ILE A 107 4.28 -7.73 4.60
CA ILE A 107 3.50 -6.62 4.04
C ILE A 107 4.02 -6.26 2.64
N GLY A 108 5.34 -6.22 2.44
CA GLY A 108 5.96 -6.00 1.16
C GLY A 108 5.60 -7.09 0.15
N LEU A 109 5.70 -8.36 0.54
CA LEU A 109 5.35 -9.51 -0.29
C LEU A 109 3.89 -9.43 -0.77
N TYR A 110 2.98 -9.20 0.16
CA TYR A 110 1.56 -9.02 -0.14
C TYR A 110 1.32 -7.79 -1.03
N GLY A 111 1.91 -6.64 -0.68
CA GLY A 111 1.78 -5.40 -1.43
C GLY A 111 2.39 -5.48 -2.82
N GLY A 112 3.52 -6.15 -2.97
CA GLY A 112 4.16 -6.45 -4.25
C GLY A 112 3.31 -7.39 -5.12
N ALA A 113 2.65 -8.37 -4.55
CA ALA A 113 1.79 -9.29 -5.29
C ALA A 113 0.44 -8.67 -5.68
N LEU A 114 -0.33 -8.19 -4.70
CA LEU A 114 -1.74 -7.85 -4.86
C LEU A 114 -2.03 -6.35 -4.73
N GLN A 115 -1.28 -5.65 -3.89
CA GLN A 115 -1.40 -4.23 -3.56
C GLN A 115 -2.72 -3.82 -2.87
N ALA A 116 -3.84 -4.42 -3.25
CA ALA A 116 -5.16 -4.10 -2.72
C ALA A 116 -5.21 -4.28 -1.19
N GLY A 117 -5.66 -3.27 -0.47
CA GLY A 117 -5.78 -3.33 0.99
C GLY A 117 -4.46 -3.27 1.78
N VAL A 118 -3.29 -3.19 1.13
CA VAL A 118 -1.99 -3.11 1.83
C VAL A 118 -1.91 -1.95 2.82
N GLY A 119 -2.62 -0.86 2.53
CA GLY A 119 -2.71 0.30 3.43
C GLY A 119 -3.32 -0.02 4.79
N LEU A 120 -4.23 -1.00 4.87
CA LEU A 120 -4.83 -1.44 6.14
C LEU A 120 -3.81 -2.15 7.01
N PHE A 121 -3.00 -3.05 6.42
CA PHE A 121 -1.91 -3.72 7.14
C PHE A 121 -0.86 -2.72 7.64
N LEU A 122 -0.52 -1.73 6.81
CA LEU A 122 0.44 -0.69 7.18
C LEU A 122 -0.10 0.17 8.33
N ILE A 123 -1.34 0.64 8.26
CA ILE A 123 -1.95 1.40 9.36
C ILE A 123 -2.00 0.56 10.63
N ALA A 124 -2.40 -0.72 10.55
CA ALA A 124 -2.43 -1.61 11.70
C ALA A 124 -1.03 -1.87 12.30
N ALA A 125 0.00 -1.95 11.46
CA ALA A 125 1.38 -2.11 11.91
C ALA A 125 1.93 -0.82 12.56
N LEU A 126 1.65 0.35 11.96
CA LEU A 126 2.11 1.66 12.40
C LEU A 126 1.33 2.19 13.62
N ALA A 127 0.05 1.87 13.75
CA ALA A 127 -0.78 2.26 14.91
C ALA A 127 -0.23 1.75 16.24
N ARG A 128 0.61 0.70 16.21
CA ARG A 128 1.29 0.14 17.40
C ARG A 128 2.50 0.96 17.83
N SER A 129 2.93 1.91 17.01
CA SER A 129 4.08 2.78 17.32
C SER A 129 3.68 4.09 18.01
N GLY A 130 2.43 4.20 18.50
CA GLY A 130 1.94 5.42 19.18
C GLY A 130 1.82 6.65 18.29
N LEU A 131 1.93 6.48 16.97
CA LEU A 131 1.82 7.57 16.01
C LEU A 131 0.36 8.01 15.83
N ASP A 132 0.15 9.31 15.70
CA ASP A 132 -1.14 9.84 15.27
C ASP A 132 -1.48 9.36 13.85
N LEU A 133 -2.78 9.29 13.53
CA LEU A 133 -3.26 8.74 12.26
C LEU A 133 -2.77 9.53 11.04
N VAL A 134 -2.53 10.83 11.17
CA VAL A 134 -2.06 11.68 10.06
C VAL A 134 -0.61 11.36 9.74
N ARG A 135 0.25 11.25 10.76
CA ARG A 135 1.65 10.82 10.60
C ARG A 135 1.75 9.39 10.10
N ALA A 136 0.95 8.47 10.66
CA ALA A 136 0.89 7.09 10.17
C ALA A 136 0.49 7.03 8.69
N ASN A 137 -0.45 7.89 8.25
CA ASN A 137 -0.86 7.98 6.86
C ASN A 137 0.25 8.53 5.96
N ALA A 138 1.01 9.54 6.40
CA ALA A 138 2.17 10.06 5.67
C ALA A 138 3.24 8.97 5.48
N ILE A 139 3.56 8.20 6.53
CA ILE A 139 4.50 7.06 6.47
C ILE A 139 3.98 5.97 5.53
N LYS A 140 2.70 5.59 5.65
CA LYS A 140 2.04 4.61 4.78
C LYS A 140 2.18 4.97 3.30
N VAL A 141 1.94 6.22 2.95
CA VAL A 141 2.04 6.71 1.56
C VAL A 141 3.45 6.55 1.01
N VAL A 142 4.48 6.85 1.81
CA VAL A 142 5.89 6.62 1.43
C VAL A 142 6.17 5.14 1.21
N ILE A 143 5.74 4.27 2.13
CA ILE A 143 5.96 2.83 2.01
C ILE A 143 5.25 2.27 0.77
N ILE A 144 3.99 2.64 0.52
CA ILE A 144 3.25 2.20 -0.68
C ILE A 144 3.90 2.74 -1.96
N GLY A 145 4.33 3.98 -1.98
CA GLY A 145 5.07 4.53 -3.10
C GLY A 145 6.34 3.74 -3.38
N ALA A 146 7.15 3.49 -2.36
CA ALA A 146 8.43 2.78 -2.47
C ALA A 146 8.24 1.33 -2.96
N LEU A 147 7.32 0.57 -2.35
CA LEU A 147 7.05 -0.80 -2.80
C LEU A 147 6.51 -0.86 -4.24
N THR A 148 5.75 0.16 -4.66
CA THR A 148 5.22 0.24 -6.01
C THR A 148 6.31 0.58 -7.03
N ILE A 149 7.26 1.47 -6.67
CA ILE A 149 8.42 1.80 -7.52
C ILE A 149 9.20 0.54 -7.91
N VAL A 150 9.42 -0.40 -6.98
CA VAL A 150 10.17 -1.62 -7.27
C VAL A 150 9.31 -2.72 -7.90
N ALA A 151 8.00 -2.72 -7.66
CA ALA A 151 7.09 -3.70 -8.26
C ALA A 151 6.74 -3.38 -9.72
N VAL A 152 6.57 -2.10 -10.08
CA VAL A 152 6.19 -1.68 -11.44
C VAL A 152 7.13 -2.23 -12.52
N PRO A 153 8.47 -2.12 -12.39
CA PRO A 153 9.38 -2.69 -13.38
C PRO A 153 9.16 -4.19 -13.62
N VAL A 154 8.86 -4.95 -12.56
CA VAL A 154 8.59 -6.40 -12.70
C VAL A 154 7.37 -6.64 -13.60
N PHE A 155 6.26 -5.93 -13.38
CA PHE A 155 5.06 -6.07 -14.22
C PHE A 155 5.27 -5.58 -15.65
N ILE A 156 6.10 -4.53 -15.86
CA ILE A 156 6.47 -4.06 -17.21
C ILE A 156 7.29 -5.13 -17.95
N LEU A 157 8.26 -5.75 -17.29
CA LEU A 157 9.11 -6.80 -17.88
C LEU A 157 8.33 -8.07 -18.25
N HIS A 158 7.16 -8.28 -17.66
CA HIS A 158 6.25 -9.39 -17.96
C HIS A 158 5.08 -8.99 -18.90
N ASP A 159 5.17 -7.82 -19.56
CA ASP A 159 4.12 -7.29 -20.45
C ASP A 159 2.73 -7.19 -19.78
N GLN A 160 2.70 -6.92 -18.47
CA GLN A 160 1.46 -6.85 -17.68
C GLN A 160 1.03 -5.41 -17.37
N VAL A 161 1.34 -4.47 -18.25
CA VAL A 161 0.89 -3.07 -18.16
C VAL A 161 0.25 -2.65 -19.47
N ASP A 162 -1.04 -2.28 -19.43
CA ASP A 162 -1.72 -1.64 -20.53
C ASP A 162 -1.65 -0.12 -20.35
N TRP A 163 -0.87 0.54 -21.22
CA TRP A 163 -0.57 1.97 -21.13
C TRP A 163 -1.77 2.87 -21.44
N GLY A 164 -2.75 2.38 -22.22
CA GLY A 164 -3.99 3.12 -22.50
C GLY A 164 -4.78 3.41 -21.23
N PRO A 165 -5.31 2.38 -20.54
CA PRO A 165 -5.96 2.56 -19.25
C PRO A 165 -5.05 3.16 -18.16
N ALA A 166 -3.73 2.85 -18.18
CA ALA A 166 -2.78 3.40 -17.20
C ALA A 166 -2.75 4.93 -17.24
N SER A 167 -2.75 5.55 -18.42
CA SER A 167 -2.73 7.00 -18.57
C SER A 167 -3.97 7.67 -17.93
N ALA A 168 -5.16 7.09 -18.13
CA ALA A 168 -6.38 7.57 -17.50
C ALA A 168 -6.34 7.43 -15.97
N LEU A 169 -5.79 6.31 -15.47
CA LEU A 169 -5.62 6.09 -14.04
C LEU A 169 -4.64 7.08 -13.41
N VAL A 170 -3.56 7.46 -14.10
CA VAL A 170 -2.60 8.46 -13.62
C VAL A 170 -3.31 9.76 -13.28
N VAL A 171 -4.16 10.27 -14.17
CA VAL A 171 -4.89 11.53 -13.94
C VAL A 171 -5.83 11.39 -12.74
N GLY A 172 -6.71 10.37 -12.76
CA GLY A 172 -7.69 10.19 -11.69
C GLY A 172 -7.06 9.94 -10.32
N PHE A 173 -6.00 9.14 -10.29
CA PHE A 173 -5.31 8.79 -9.05
C PHE A 173 -4.44 9.92 -8.52
N ALA A 174 -3.82 10.73 -9.38
CA ALA A 174 -3.09 11.93 -8.97
C ALA A 174 -4.03 12.94 -8.30
N LEU A 175 -5.18 13.22 -8.91
CA LEU A 175 -6.22 14.07 -8.31
C LEU A 175 -6.74 13.49 -6.99
N GLY A 176 -7.02 12.18 -6.97
CA GLY A 176 -7.44 11.49 -5.74
C GLY A 176 -6.38 11.53 -4.63
N GLY A 177 -5.11 11.43 -4.98
CA GLY A 177 -3.97 11.56 -4.06
C GLY A 177 -3.89 12.93 -3.41
N GLU A 178 -4.01 13.98 -4.21
CA GLU A 178 -4.02 15.38 -3.72
C GLU A 178 -5.22 15.65 -2.80
N LEU A 179 -6.43 15.31 -3.26
CA LEU A 179 -7.65 15.54 -2.49
C LEU A 179 -7.67 14.71 -1.19
N GLY A 180 -7.25 13.45 -1.28
CA GLY A 180 -7.18 12.56 -0.12
C GLY A 180 -6.15 13.03 0.92
N ALA A 181 -4.96 13.48 0.48
CA ALA A 181 -3.96 14.00 1.39
C ALA A 181 -4.42 15.31 2.06
N ARG A 182 -5.05 16.22 1.31
CA ARG A 182 -5.67 17.44 1.86
C ARG A 182 -6.74 17.11 2.90
N ALA A 183 -7.65 16.22 2.56
CA ALA A 183 -8.72 15.82 3.47
C ALA A 183 -8.16 15.21 4.76
N ALA A 184 -7.10 14.40 4.67
CA ALA A 184 -6.44 13.80 5.82
C ALA A 184 -5.81 14.85 6.75
N VAL A 185 -5.19 15.89 6.19
CA VAL A 185 -4.56 16.98 6.96
C VAL A 185 -5.62 17.90 7.57
N LEU A 186 -6.60 18.34 6.78
CA LEU A 186 -7.64 19.28 7.23
C LEU A 186 -8.66 18.64 8.18
N GLY A 187 -9.01 17.40 7.93
CA GLY A 187 -9.99 16.65 8.71
C GLY A 187 -9.46 16.08 10.02
N GLY A 188 -8.13 16.01 10.16
CA GLY A 188 -7.48 15.38 11.30
C GLY A 188 -8.05 13.98 11.58
N GLU A 189 -8.05 13.56 12.85
CA GLU A 189 -8.57 12.26 13.26
C GLU A 189 -10.07 12.06 12.99
N ARG A 190 -10.87 13.13 12.89
CA ARG A 190 -12.34 13.05 12.71
C ARG A 190 -12.75 12.55 11.32
N LEU A 191 -11.94 12.76 10.30
CA LEU A 191 -12.27 12.40 8.91
C LEU A 191 -11.72 11.00 8.54
N ILE A 192 -10.77 10.49 9.31
CA ILE A 192 -10.08 9.21 9.04
C ILE A 192 -10.72 8.05 9.82
N ARG A 193 -11.55 8.37 10.82
CA ARG A 193 -12.39 7.40 11.56
C ARG A 193 -13.68 7.10 10.82
#